data_c9c219609f9b50dc7d4a4f1b4dcb6fd7
#
_entry.id   c9c219609f9b50dc7d4a4f1b4dcb6fd7
#
_cell.length_a   1.000
_cell.length_b   1.000
_cell.length_c   1.000
_cell.angle_alpha   90.00
_cell.angle_beta   90.00
_cell.angle_gamma   90.00
#
_symmetry.space_group_name_H-M   'P 1'
#
loop_
_entity.id
_entity.type
_entity.pdbx_description
1 polymer ?
#
loop_
_entity_poly.entity_id
_entity_poly.type
_entity_poly.pdbx_seq_one_letter_code
_entity_poly.pdbx_strand_id
1 'polypeptide(L)'
;MGVVVCEWPVKYLQDKLHGIFLGDLWIIGAFSGGGKSTMSRLITMSAHKSGVPVVLYSLENAVGTYAREEIRMMYNEETGSKLDARMFKKLESEKPELFVEYRKKVYESAKAKNEDGLRLLVLHEDVNSKNMSVEELIASMDKEYEMGYRLFIIDHVDMLITDPRLEMSQTTHNMNKLWAYVAEKNVAIITFSQMSSTIPNNVLCPSESDLRGVKTKGQRATGVITIAKHDYGYYRPNLKHKFALPTYIRIAKNRDGATGCAVCFFESDRYLDEMITEVSCDKQGVIVGGVTKDKLIKFKLKEEEKRINECQYRDLP
;
A
#
# COMPACT_ATOMS: atom_id res chain seq x y z
N MET A 1 14.41 -15.97 -16.10
CA MET A 1 13.27 -15.13 -15.68
C MET A 1 12.89 -15.56 -14.26
N GLY A 2 12.70 -14.62 -13.34
CA GLY A 2 12.24 -14.93 -11.98
C GLY A 2 10.82 -15.46 -11.98
N VAL A 3 10.43 -16.17 -10.92
CA VAL A 3 9.07 -16.67 -10.74
C VAL A 3 8.20 -15.53 -10.22
N VAL A 4 7.14 -15.16 -10.96
CA VAL A 4 6.16 -14.17 -10.52
C VAL A 4 5.34 -14.78 -9.39
N VAL A 5 5.25 -14.08 -8.26
CA VAL A 5 4.45 -14.48 -7.10
C VAL A 5 3.03 -13.92 -7.23
N CYS A 6 2.91 -12.60 -7.43
CA CYS A 6 1.62 -11.96 -7.68
C CYS A 6 1.77 -10.65 -8.48
N GLU A 7 0.65 -10.12 -8.92
CA GLU A 7 0.59 -8.84 -9.62
C GLU A 7 0.57 -7.65 -8.65
N TRP A 8 1.10 -6.52 -9.10
CA TRP A 8 0.94 -5.26 -8.39
C TRP A 8 -0.51 -4.77 -8.49
N PRO A 9 -1.10 -4.28 -7.40
CA PRO A 9 -2.52 -3.84 -7.40
C PRO A 9 -2.77 -2.52 -8.12
N VAL A 10 -1.72 -1.79 -8.51
CA VAL A 10 -1.80 -0.51 -9.23
C VAL A 10 -1.28 -0.74 -10.64
N LYS A 11 -2.10 -0.42 -11.64
CA LYS A 11 -1.78 -0.67 -13.05
C LYS A 11 -0.42 -0.08 -13.47
N TYR A 12 -0.09 1.14 -13.04
CA TYR A 12 1.23 1.73 -13.33
C TYR A 12 2.39 0.87 -12.82
N LEU A 13 2.27 0.35 -11.60
CA LEU A 13 3.31 -0.53 -11.05
C LEU A 13 3.36 -1.85 -11.79
N GLN A 14 2.20 -2.44 -12.12
CA GLN A 14 2.14 -3.68 -12.87
C GLN A 14 2.74 -3.54 -14.28
N ASP A 15 2.41 -2.46 -14.99
CA ASP A 15 2.92 -2.19 -16.33
C ASP A 15 4.46 -1.97 -16.36
N LYS A 16 5.03 -1.40 -15.27
CA LYS A 16 6.47 -1.09 -15.18
C LYS A 16 7.32 -2.20 -14.57
N LEU A 17 6.74 -2.96 -13.64
CA LEU A 17 7.46 -3.94 -12.83
C LEU A 17 7.10 -5.38 -13.19
N HIS A 18 6.02 -5.61 -13.95
CA HIS A 18 5.55 -6.91 -14.47
C HIS A 18 5.20 -7.96 -13.41
N GLY A 19 5.15 -7.57 -12.13
CA GLY A 19 4.81 -8.44 -11.01
C GLY A 19 5.77 -8.31 -9.83
N ILE A 20 5.49 -9.08 -8.80
CA ILE A 20 6.34 -9.29 -7.63
C ILE A 20 6.98 -10.66 -7.80
N PHE A 21 8.30 -10.76 -7.71
CA PHE A 21 9.03 -11.98 -8.00
C PHE A 21 9.64 -12.61 -6.73
N LEU A 22 9.85 -13.92 -6.76
CA LEU A 22 10.73 -14.56 -5.77
C LEU A 22 12.14 -13.96 -5.85
N GLY A 23 12.75 -13.73 -4.71
CA GLY A 23 14.04 -13.03 -4.59
C GLY A 23 13.91 -11.51 -4.44
N ASP A 24 12.69 -10.97 -4.45
CA ASP A 24 12.45 -9.54 -4.29
C ASP A 24 12.40 -9.08 -2.84
N LEU A 25 13.06 -7.97 -2.56
CA LEU A 25 12.87 -7.14 -1.37
C LEU A 25 12.42 -5.75 -1.79
N TRP A 26 11.13 -5.46 -1.68
CA TRP A 26 10.58 -4.14 -1.99
C TRP A 26 10.33 -3.31 -0.74
N ILE A 27 10.66 -2.02 -0.81
CA ILE A 27 10.31 -1.04 0.22
C ILE A 27 9.30 -0.06 -0.37
N ILE A 28 8.17 0.13 0.32
CA ILE A 28 7.17 1.13 -0.04
C ILE A 28 7.17 2.24 1.01
N GLY A 29 7.68 3.41 0.62
CA GLY A 29 7.73 4.60 1.46
C GLY A 29 6.49 5.46 1.32
N ALA A 30 5.92 5.91 2.44
CA ALA A 30 4.87 6.92 2.44
C ALA A 30 4.88 7.74 3.73
N PHE A 31 4.33 8.96 3.66
CA PHE A 31 4.10 9.77 4.86
C PHE A 31 3.11 9.11 5.81
N SER A 32 3.06 9.56 7.06
CA SER A 32 2.00 9.16 7.98
C SER A 32 0.63 9.50 7.35
N GLY A 33 -0.32 8.56 7.37
CA GLY A 33 -1.59 8.71 6.65
C GLY A 33 -1.49 8.66 5.11
N GLY A 34 -0.28 8.48 4.55
CA GLY A 34 -0.02 8.46 3.09
C GLY A 34 -0.49 7.20 2.37
N GLY A 35 -1.08 6.21 3.06
CA GLY A 35 -1.68 5.03 2.45
C GLY A 35 -0.81 3.77 2.48
N LYS A 36 0.17 3.67 3.37
CA LYS A 36 0.97 2.44 3.58
C LYS A 36 0.08 1.22 3.80
N SER A 37 -0.72 1.24 4.86
CA SER A 37 -1.60 0.12 5.21
C SER A 37 -2.69 -0.13 4.17
N THR A 38 -3.08 0.88 3.40
CA THR A 38 -3.97 0.68 2.25
C THR A 38 -3.25 -0.09 1.14
N MET A 39 -2.00 0.28 0.80
CA MET A 39 -1.22 -0.43 -0.20
C MET A 39 -0.92 -1.87 0.26
N SER A 40 -0.60 -2.09 1.53
CA SER A 40 -0.43 -3.41 2.13
C SER A 40 -1.66 -4.29 1.89
N ARG A 41 -2.85 -3.77 2.18
CA ARG A 41 -4.12 -4.47 1.93
C ARG A 41 -4.38 -4.75 0.45
N LEU A 42 -4.13 -3.78 -0.42
CA LEU A 42 -4.32 -3.96 -1.86
C LEU A 42 -3.42 -5.05 -2.43
N ILE A 43 -2.16 -5.13 -1.97
CA ILE A 43 -1.23 -6.21 -2.36
C ILE A 43 -1.74 -7.56 -1.83
N THR A 44 -2.16 -7.61 -0.56
CA THR A 44 -2.76 -8.81 0.04
C THR A 44 -3.99 -9.28 -0.73
N MET A 45 -4.89 -8.36 -1.10
CA MET A 45 -6.08 -8.67 -1.91
C MET A 45 -5.71 -9.15 -3.32
N SER A 46 -4.69 -8.56 -3.95
CA SER A 46 -4.20 -9.01 -5.25
C SER A 46 -3.66 -10.44 -5.18
N ALA A 47 -2.85 -10.75 -4.16
CA ALA A 47 -2.36 -12.10 -3.90
C ALA A 47 -3.52 -13.08 -3.67
N HIS A 48 -4.47 -12.71 -2.82
CA HIS A 48 -5.65 -13.53 -2.52
C HIS A 48 -6.47 -13.84 -3.78
N LYS A 49 -6.77 -12.83 -4.60
CA LYS A 49 -7.51 -13.02 -5.88
C LYS A 49 -6.79 -13.96 -6.84
N SER A 50 -5.46 -14.00 -6.78
CA SER A 50 -4.62 -14.89 -7.59
C SER A 50 -4.39 -16.28 -6.95
N GLY A 51 -5.02 -16.57 -5.81
CA GLY A 51 -4.82 -17.83 -5.09
C GLY A 51 -3.44 -17.97 -4.42
N VAL A 52 -2.71 -16.87 -4.25
CA VAL A 52 -1.35 -16.85 -3.70
C VAL A 52 -1.39 -16.69 -2.18
N PRO A 53 -0.84 -17.65 -1.42
CA PRO A 53 -0.72 -17.53 0.02
C PRO A 53 0.22 -16.40 0.45
N VAL A 54 -0.24 -15.56 1.35
CA VAL A 54 0.51 -14.41 1.88
C VAL A 54 0.52 -14.40 3.40
N VAL A 55 1.66 -14.04 3.97
CA VAL A 55 1.80 -13.77 5.40
C VAL A 55 1.97 -12.26 5.60
N LEU A 56 1.07 -11.65 6.36
CA LEU A 56 1.12 -10.25 6.71
C LEU A 56 1.48 -10.07 8.19
N TYR A 57 2.58 -9.41 8.44
CA TYR A 57 2.99 -8.92 9.75
C TYR A 57 2.52 -7.49 9.93
N SER A 58 1.41 -7.30 10.67
CA SER A 58 0.85 -5.99 10.99
C SER A 58 1.43 -5.52 12.34
N LEU A 59 2.59 -4.85 12.29
CA LEU A 59 3.32 -4.48 13.50
C LEU A 59 2.82 -3.16 14.11
N GLU A 60 2.08 -2.36 13.35
CA GLU A 60 1.51 -1.08 13.82
C GLU A 60 0.04 -1.21 14.21
N ASN A 61 -0.73 -2.03 13.51
CA ASN A 61 -2.18 -2.08 13.64
C ASN A 61 -2.66 -3.46 14.13
N ALA A 62 -3.63 -3.44 15.05
CA ALA A 62 -4.27 -4.68 15.51
C ALA A 62 -5.09 -5.36 14.38
N VAL A 63 -5.16 -6.69 14.41
CA VAL A 63 -5.92 -7.53 13.47
C VAL A 63 -7.37 -7.07 13.33
N GLY A 64 -8.00 -6.66 14.43
CA GLY A 64 -9.37 -6.13 14.40
C GLY A 64 -9.52 -4.86 13.56
N THR A 65 -8.47 -4.02 13.48
CA THR A 65 -8.43 -2.86 12.59
C THR A 65 -8.34 -3.30 11.13
N TYR A 66 -7.52 -4.29 10.83
CA TYR A 66 -7.39 -4.85 9.49
C TYR A 66 -8.74 -5.39 8.99
N ALA A 67 -9.39 -6.25 9.77
CA ALA A 67 -10.69 -6.84 9.41
C ALA A 67 -11.77 -5.77 9.20
N ARG A 68 -11.81 -4.74 10.06
CA ARG A 68 -12.78 -3.63 9.92
C ARG A 68 -12.57 -2.85 8.62
N GLU A 69 -11.34 -2.58 8.26
CA GLU A 69 -11.02 -1.88 7.02
C GLU A 69 -11.37 -2.72 5.79
N GLU A 70 -11.17 -4.04 5.85
CA GLU A 70 -11.57 -4.96 4.78
C GLU A 70 -13.09 -4.96 4.59
N ILE A 71 -13.87 -5.01 5.68
CA ILE A 71 -15.34 -4.89 5.65
C ILE A 71 -15.75 -3.57 5.00
N ARG A 72 -15.10 -2.46 5.36
CA ARG A 72 -15.38 -1.13 4.79
C ARG A 72 -15.10 -1.09 3.28
N MET A 73 -13.98 -1.66 2.85
CA MET A 73 -13.61 -1.72 1.42
C MET A 73 -14.64 -2.54 0.62
N MET A 74 -15.01 -3.71 1.12
CA MET A 74 -16.04 -4.56 0.49
C MET A 74 -17.39 -3.84 0.40
N TYR A 75 -17.80 -3.20 1.49
CA TYR A 75 -19.04 -2.42 1.52
C TYR A 75 -19.02 -1.27 0.49
N ASN A 76 -17.93 -0.50 0.45
CA ASN A 76 -17.78 0.58 -0.51
C ASN A 76 -17.80 0.08 -1.96
N GLU A 77 -17.16 -1.04 -2.24
CA GLU A 77 -17.11 -1.65 -3.58
C GLU A 77 -18.50 -2.12 -4.03
N GLU A 78 -19.21 -2.88 -3.19
CA GLU A 78 -20.52 -3.44 -3.55
C GLU A 78 -21.63 -2.41 -3.61
N THR A 79 -21.62 -1.40 -2.74
CA THR A 79 -22.69 -0.39 -2.67
C THR A 79 -22.40 0.88 -3.48
N GLY A 80 -21.19 1.04 -4.02
CA GLY A 80 -20.72 2.29 -4.61
C GLY A 80 -20.54 3.41 -3.60
N SER A 81 -20.60 3.10 -2.29
CA SER A 81 -20.38 4.07 -1.21
C SER A 81 -18.93 4.51 -1.17
N LYS A 82 -18.68 5.66 -0.50
CA LYS A 82 -17.33 6.25 -0.35
C LYS A 82 -17.07 6.58 1.11
N LEU A 83 -17.37 5.63 2.00
CA LEU A 83 -17.17 5.80 3.43
C LEU A 83 -15.67 5.83 3.75
N ASP A 84 -15.21 6.90 4.41
CA ASP A 84 -13.92 6.87 5.09
C ASP A 84 -14.03 6.10 6.43
N ALA A 85 -12.89 5.88 7.10
CA ALA A 85 -12.84 5.10 8.33
C ALA A 85 -13.74 5.69 9.45
N ARG A 86 -13.89 7.02 9.53
CA ARG A 86 -14.74 7.67 10.55
C ARG A 86 -16.22 7.52 10.22
N MET A 87 -16.58 7.76 8.97
CA MET A 87 -17.96 7.58 8.50
C MET A 87 -18.39 6.13 8.62
N PHE A 88 -17.52 5.19 8.27
CA PHE A 88 -17.77 3.77 8.43
C PHE A 88 -17.98 3.38 9.90
N LYS A 89 -17.08 3.80 10.80
CA LYS A 89 -17.21 3.54 12.25
C LYS A 89 -18.54 4.07 12.82
N LYS A 90 -18.95 5.26 12.38
CA LYS A 90 -20.24 5.84 12.77
C LYS A 90 -21.41 4.99 12.26
N LEU A 91 -21.41 4.66 10.94
CA LEU A 91 -22.47 3.85 10.36
C LEU A 91 -22.52 2.44 10.96
N GLU A 92 -21.36 1.83 11.23
CA GLU A 92 -21.27 0.51 11.89
C GLU A 92 -21.87 0.54 13.30
N SER A 93 -21.70 1.64 14.05
CA SER A 93 -22.30 1.78 15.38
C SER A 93 -23.79 2.06 15.37
N GLU A 94 -24.29 2.80 14.36
CA GLU A 94 -25.70 3.15 14.21
C GLU A 94 -26.55 2.03 13.57
N LYS A 95 -25.93 1.25 12.66
CA LYS A 95 -26.60 0.20 11.87
C LYS A 95 -25.71 -1.05 11.73
N PRO A 96 -25.41 -1.75 12.85
CA PRO A 96 -24.51 -2.90 12.85
C PRO A 96 -25.01 -4.07 11.99
N GLU A 97 -26.32 -4.16 11.80
CA GLU A 97 -26.97 -5.20 10.98
C GLU A 97 -26.57 -5.13 9.51
N LEU A 98 -26.27 -3.95 8.98
CA LEU A 98 -25.81 -3.80 7.58
C LEU A 98 -24.50 -4.54 7.30
N PHE A 99 -23.70 -4.79 8.33
CA PHE A 99 -22.36 -5.34 8.19
C PHE A 99 -22.23 -6.82 8.58
N VAL A 100 -23.35 -7.47 8.95
CA VAL A 100 -23.34 -8.89 9.35
C VAL A 100 -22.83 -9.78 8.24
N GLU A 101 -23.35 -9.61 7.02
CA GLU A 101 -22.93 -10.39 5.86
C GLU A 101 -21.48 -10.10 5.46
N TYR A 102 -21.04 -8.85 5.55
CA TYR A 102 -19.65 -8.48 5.26
C TYR A 102 -18.66 -9.07 6.28
N ARG A 103 -19.01 -9.07 7.57
CA ARG A 103 -18.22 -9.76 8.61
C ARG A 103 -18.10 -11.25 8.31
N LYS A 104 -19.20 -11.88 7.88
CA LYS A 104 -19.21 -13.29 7.48
C LYS A 104 -18.32 -13.53 6.27
N LYS A 105 -18.41 -12.70 5.22
CA LYS A 105 -17.56 -12.79 4.03
C LYS A 105 -16.07 -12.66 4.40
N VAL A 106 -15.68 -11.67 5.22
CA VAL A 106 -14.29 -11.48 5.69
C VAL A 106 -13.83 -12.68 6.50
N TYR A 107 -14.66 -13.22 7.38
CA TYR A 107 -14.34 -14.41 8.15
C TYR A 107 -14.12 -15.65 7.27
N GLU A 108 -14.99 -15.89 6.27
CA GLU A 108 -14.82 -16.99 5.33
C GLU A 108 -13.60 -16.78 4.42
N SER A 109 -13.37 -15.55 3.97
CA SER A 109 -12.18 -15.18 3.22
C SER A 109 -10.89 -15.48 4.01
N ALA A 110 -10.87 -15.17 5.31
CA ALA A 110 -9.73 -15.49 6.18
C ALA A 110 -9.46 -16.99 6.36
N LYS A 111 -10.46 -17.86 6.05
CA LYS A 111 -10.31 -19.32 6.08
C LYS A 111 -9.99 -19.93 4.71
N ALA A 112 -10.08 -19.11 3.65
CA ALA A 112 -9.85 -19.60 2.29
C ALA A 112 -8.43 -20.19 2.17
N LYS A 113 -8.32 -21.26 1.39
CA LYS A 113 -7.07 -21.98 1.15
C LYS A 113 -6.82 -22.10 -0.36
N ASN A 114 -5.53 -22.19 -0.71
CA ASN A 114 -5.13 -22.55 -2.06
C ASN A 114 -5.25 -24.06 -2.31
N GLU A 115 -4.84 -24.48 -3.50
CA GLU A 115 -4.86 -25.90 -3.92
C GLU A 115 -3.98 -26.81 -3.05
N ASP A 116 -2.88 -26.26 -2.49
CA ASP A 116 -1.96 -26.99 -1.58
C ASP A 116 -2.48 -27.05 -0.14
N GLY A 117 -3.66 -26.46 0.15
CA GLY A 117 -4.24 -26.44 1.48
C GLY A 117 -3.70 -25.33 2.40
N LEU A 118 -2.85 -24.43 1.90
CA LEU A 118 -2.37 -23.28 2.65
C LEU A 118 -3.45 -22.20 2.74
N ARG A 119 -3.58 -21.55 3.89
CA ARG A 119 -4.44 -20.37 4.02
C ARG A 119 -3.95 -19.27 3.09
N LEU A 120 -4.87 -18.62 2.38
CA LEU A 120 -4.52 -17.51 1.49
C LEU A 120 -4.02 -16.27 2.26
N LEU A 121 -4.43 -16.11 3.51
CA LEU A 121 -3.93 -15.06 4.38
C LEU A 121 -3.61 -15.60 5.78
N VAL A 122 -2.38 -15.39 6.21
CA VAL A 122 -1.97 -15.49 7.62
C VAL A 122 -1.65 -14.08 8.10
N LEU A 123 -2.27 -13.68 9.21
CA LEU A 123 -2.11 -12.35 9.77
C LEU A 123 -1.51 -12.46 11.17
N HIS A 124 -0.32 -11.92 11.32
CA HIS A 124 0.36 -11.78 12.61
C HIS A 124 0.27 -10.33 13.09
N GLU A 125 -0.01 -10.14 14.37
CA GLU A 125 0.07 -8.83 15.03
C GLU A 125 1.09 -8.89 16.17
N ASP A 126 1.66 -7.74 16.54
CA ASP A 126 2.43 -7.63 17.77
C ASP A 126 1.49 -7.51 18.97
N VAL A 127 1.06 -8.67 19.49
CA VAL A 127 0.08 -8.78 20.59
C VAL A 127 0.60 -8.17 21.90
N ASN A 128 1.92 -8.04 22.04
CA ASN A 128 2.54 -7.71 23.32
C ASN A 128 2.95 -6.24 23.48
N SER A 129 2.67 -5.37 22.49
CA SER A 129 3.14 -3.96 22.47
C SER A 129 4.64 -3.79 22.77
N LYS A 130 5.40 -4.87 22.65
CA LYS A 130 6.86 -4.86 22.67
C LYS A 130 7.30 -4.91 21.21
N ASN A 131 8.12 -3.96 20.84
CA ASN A 131 8.72 -3.94 19.51
C ASN A 131 9.37 -5.29 19.24
N MET A 132 8.85 -6.03 18.25
CA MET A 132 9.41 -7.28 17.76
C MET A 132 10.81 -7.01 17.23
N SER A 133 11.79 -7.84 17.60
CA SER A 133 13.11 -7.78 16.98
C SER A 133 13.09 -8.43 15.58
N VAL A 134 14.07 -8.11 14.75
CA VAL A 134 14.17 -8.75 13.42
C VAL A 134 14.45 -10.25 13.53
N GLU A 135 15.11 -10.69 14.58
CA GLU A 135 15.38 -12.10 14.86
C GLU A 135 14.07 -12.85 15.18
N GLU A 136 13.20 -12.29 16.00
CA GLU A 136 11.88 -12.85 16.30
C GLU A 136 10.99 -12.90 15.07
N LEU A 137 11.03 -11.84 14.24
CA LEU A 137 10.32 -11.81 12.96
C LEU A 137 10.81 -12.94 12.04
N ILE A 138 12.13 -13.09 11.85
CA ILE A 138 12.71 -14.14 11.00
C ILE A 138 12.35 -15.52 11.53
N ALA A 139 12.42 -15.74 12.84
CA ALA A 139 12.04 -17.02 13.44
C ALA A 139 10.54 -17.34 13.23
N SER A 140 9.68 -16.33 13.17
CA SER A 140 8.27 -16.49 12.78
C SER A 140 8.15 -16.80 11.28
N MET A 141 8.87 -16.06 10.43
CA MET A 141 8.87 -16.28 8.98
C MET A 141 9.38 -17.67 8.60
N ASP A 142 10.37 -18.23 9.32
CA ASP A 142 10.86 -19.57 9.09
C ASP A 142 9.77 -20.63 9.27
N LYS A 143 8.92 -20.50 10.30
CA LYS A 143 7.79 -21.40 10.50
C LYS A 143 6.82 -21.38 9.34
N GLU A 144 6.49 -20.18 8.86
CA GLU A 144 5.58 -20.01 7.72
C GLU A 144 6.25 -20.49 6.41
N TYR A 145 7.56 -20.26 6.25
CA TYR A 145 8.34 -20.75 5.11
C TYR A 145 8.30 -22.28 5.02
N GLU A 146 8.51 -22.98 6.15
CA GLU A 146 8.45 -24.44 6.22
C GLU A 146 7.05 -24.99 5.89
N MET A 147 6.00 -24.22 6.16
CA MET A 147 4.63 -24.56 5.73
C MET A 147 4.38 -24.32 4.23
N GLY A 148 5.25 -23.60 3.53
CA GLY A 148 5.12 -23.36 2.09
C GLY A 148 4.88 -21.91 1.68
N TYR A 149 4.77 -20.96 2.61
CA TYR A 149 4.58 -19.55 2.28
C TYR A 149 5.83 -18.95 1.65
N ARG A 150 5.65 -18.09 0.64
CA ARG A 150 6.73 -17.46 -0.13
C ARG A 150 6.57 -15.95 -0.30
N LEU A 151 5.44 -15.38 0.06
CA LEU A 151 5.18 -13.93 0.02
C LEU A 151 4.94 -13.43 1.45
N PHE A 152 5.79 -12.50 1.87
CA PHE A 152 5.74 -11.89 3.19
C PHE A 152 5.56 -10.37 3.06
N ILE A 153 4.62 -9.82 3.82
CA ILE A 153 4.37 -8.38 3.90
C ILE A 153 4.63 -7.94 5.34
N ILE A 154 5.42 -6.86 5.53
CA ILE A 154 5.80 -6.34 6.85
C ILE A 154 5.33 -4.88 6.94
N ASP A 155 4.27 -4.59 7.69
CA ASP A 155 3.68 -3.24 7.87
C ASP A 155 3.90 -2.76 9.31
N HIS A 156 5.00 -2.02 9.64
CA HIS A 156 6.09 -1.59 8.77
C HIS A 156 7.46 -1.82 9.46
N VAL A 157 8.54 -1.86 8.69
CA VAL A 157 9.89 -2.22 9.16
C VAL A 157 10.44 -1.29 10.26
N ASP A 158 9.97 -0.04 10.32
CA ASP A 158 10.40 0.92 11.34
C ASP A 158 9.93 0.50 12.76
N MET A 159 8.97 -0.41 12.87
CA MET A 159 8.51 -0.98 14.15
C MET A 159 9.48 -2.05 14.72
N LEU A 160 10.44 -2.51 13.92
CA LEU A 160 11.48 -3.43 14.37
C LEU A 160 12.64 -2.75 15.12
N ILE A 161 12.47 -1.46 15.45
CA ILE A 161 13.46 -0.68 16.22
C ILE A 161 13.11 -0.77 17.69
N THR A 162 13.90 -1.51 18.45
CA THR A 162 13.68 -1.75 19.87
C THR A 162 14.29 -0.68 20.79
N ASP A 163 15.33 0.02 20.33
CA ASP A 163 15.95 1.16 21.04
C ASP A 163 16.07 2.37 20.09
N PRO A 164 15.30 3.44 20.32
CA PRO A 164 15.35 4.64 19.48
C PRO A 164 16.75 5.31 19.40
N ARG A 165 17.60 5.12 20.41
CA ARG A 165 18.97 5.66 20.41
C ARG A 165 19.87 4.95 19.40
N LEU A 166 19.50 3.73 19.00
CA LEU A 166 20.21 2.88 18.04
C LEU A 166 19.48 2.80 16.69
N GLU A 167 18.52 3.69 16.41
CA GLU A 167 17.67 3.64 15.22
C GLU A 167 18.47 3.40 13.93
N MET A 168 19.56 4.11 13.72
CA MET A 168 20.37 3.96 12.50
C MET A 168 21.05 2.60 12.38
N SER A 169 21.64 2.11 13.47
CA SER A 169 22.34 0.81 13.48
C SER A 169 21.37 -0.34 13.38
N GLN A 170 20.26 -0.29 14.13
CA GLN A 170 19.20 -1.31 14.07
C GLN A 170 18.53 -1.34 12.70
N THR A 171 18.23 -0.18 12.11
CA THR A 171 17.69 -0.13 10.75
C THR A 171 18.62 -0.82 9.75
N THR A 172 19.92 -0.54 9.82
CA THR A 172 20.91 -1.16 8.95
C THR A 172 20.98 -2.69 9.18
N HIS A 173 21.00 -3.11 10.45
CA HIS A 173 20.98 -4.52 10.82
C HIS A 173 19.72 -5.22 10.31
N ASN A 174 18.54 -4.68 10.56
CA ASN A 174 17.26 -5.24 10.15
C ASN A 174 17.19 -5.42 8.63
N MET A 175 17.58 -4.40 7.86
CA MET A 175 17.58 -4.48 6.40
C MET A 175 18.59 -5.51 5.86
N ASN A 176 19.76 -5.64 6.49
CA ASN A 176 20.73 -6.65 6.12
C ASN A 176 20.20 -8.08 6.37
N LYS A 177 19.51 -8.29 7.50
CA LYS A 177 18.89 -9.57 7.85
C LYS A 177 17.76 -9.94 6.87
N LEU A 178 16.85 -9.01 6.57
CA LEU A 178 15.77 -9.24 5.61
C LEU A 178 16.29 -9.54 4.20
N TRP A 179 17.32 -8.80 3.76
CA TRP A 179 17.95 -9.05 2.47
C TRP A 179 18.63 -10.43 2.41
N ALA A 180 19.37 -10.81 3.46
CA ALA A 180 19.99 -12.13 3.57
C ALA A 180 18.94 -13.23 3.52
N TYR A 181 17.83 -13.06 4.23
CA TYR A 181 16.70 -14.00 4.23
C TYR A 181 16.10 -14.20 2.84
N VAL A 182 15.85 -13.10 2.13
CA VAL A 182 15.36 -13.17 0.74
C VAL A 182 16.32 -13.93 -0.17
N ALA A 183 17.63 -13.65 -0.05
CA ALA A 183 18.64 -14.30 -0.88
C ALA A 183 18.78 -15.81 -0.55
N GLU A 184 18.71 -16.18 0.74
CA GLU A 184 18.84 -17.56 1.19
C GLU A 184 17.61 -18.41 0.87
N LYS A 185 16.43 -17.89 1.18
CA LYS A 185 15.15 -18.64 1.11
C LYS A 185 14.44 -18.47 -0.24
N ASN A 186 14.90 -17.57 -1.10
CA ASN A 186 14.25 -17.24 -2.37
C ASN A 186 12.75 -16.93 -2.19
N VAL A 187 12.45 -15.99 -1.31
CA VAL A 187 11.09 -15.51 -1.02
C VAL A 187 10.91 -14.07 -1.50
N ALA A 188 9.68 -13.61 -1.59
CA ALA A 188 9.36 -12.21 -1.82
C ALA A 188 9.02 -11.53 -0.49
N ILE A 189 9.67 -10.39 -0.20
CA ILE A 189 9.34 -9.55 0.95
C ILE A 189 8.95 -8.16 0.46
N ILE A 190 7.79 -7.69 0.91
CA ILE A 190 7.36 -6.31 0.76
C ILE A 190 7.29 -5.68 2.13
N THR A 191 8.05 -4.62 2.34
CA THR A 191 8.00 -3.89 3.60
C THR A 191 7.66 -2.43 3.39
N PHE A 192 7.11 -1.82 4.41
CA PHE A 192 6.73 -0.41 4.42
C PHE A 192 7.66 0.38 5.31
N SER A 193 7.86 1.66 4.98
CA SER A 193 8.65 2.60 5.77
C SER A 193 8.01 3.98 5.77
N GLN A 194 8.20 4.73 6.83
CA GLN A 194 7.78 6.12 6.87
C GLN A 194 8.76 6.99 6.06
N MET A 195 8.21 8.06 5.47
CA MET A 195 9.01 9.12 4.88
C MET A 195 9.48 10.10 5.95
N SER A 196 10.62 10.74 5.72
CA SER A 196 11.11 11.80 6.60
C SER A 196 10.13 12.97 6.67
N SER A 197 9.93 13.53 7.85
CA SER A 197 9.10 14.73 8.05
C SER A 197 9.76 16.02 7.56
N THR A 198 11.04 15.97 7.19
CA THR A 198 11.82 17.13 6.73
C THR A 198 11.73 17.38 5.23
N ILE A 199 10.96 16.56 4.49
CA ILE A 199 10.82 16.70 3.04
C ILE A 199 10.04 17.98 2.73
N PRO A 200 10.55 18.87 1.85
CA PRO A 200 9.85 20.08 1.46
C PRO A 200 8.50 19.80 0.77
N ASN A 201 7.52 20.65 0.98
CA ASN A 201 6.14 20.48 0.43
C ASN A 201 6.07 20.49 -1.10
N ASN A 202 7.09 21.00 -1.79
CA ASN A 202 7.14 20.98 -3.26
C ASN A 202 7.71 19.68 -3.83
N VAL A 203 8.20 18.77 -2.99
CA VAL A 203 8.66 17.44 -3.38
C VAL A 203 7.45 16.52 -3.46
N LEU A 204 6.93 16.34 -4.67
CA LEU A 204 5.74 15.53 -4.92
C LEU A 204 6.06 14.04 -5.20
N CYS A 205 7.28 13.78 -5.65
CA CYS A 205 7.78 12.43 -5.94
C CYS A 205 9.03 12.14 -5.09
N PRO A 206 8.90 11.88 -3.77
CA PRO A 206 10.04 11.61 -2.91
C PRO A 206 10.93 10.50 -3.45
N SER A 207 12.22 10.56 -3.12
CA SER A 207 13.24 9.59 -3.55
C SER A 207 13.46 8.51 -2.47
N GLU A 208 14.34 7.55 -2.77
CA GLU A 208 14.75 6.55 -1.77
C GLU A 208 15.49 7.15 -0.58
N SER A 209 16.18 8.29 -0.80
CA SER A 209 16.91 9.01 0.27
C SER A 209 16.00 9.73 1.27
N ASP A 210 14.72 9.84 0.93
CA ASP A 210 13.70 10.51 1.75
C ASP A 210 12.99 9.54 2.71
N LEU A 211 13.33 8.25 2.66
CA LEU A 211 12.87 7.28 3.66
C LEU A 211 13.43 7.64 5.04
N ARG A 212 12.58 7.53 6.07
CA ARG A 212 13.01 7.76 7.46
C ARG A 212 14.13 6.81 7.87
N GLY A 213 15.11 7.30 8.60
CA GLY A 213 16.25 6.53 9.11
C GLY A 213 17.46 6.62 8.19
N VAL A 214 17.97 5.51 7.71
CA VAL A 214 19.24 5.45 6.99
C VAL A 214 19.08 5.16 5.50
N LYS A 215 19.98 5.72 4.69
CA LYS A 215 20.08 5.45 3.24
C LYS A 215 20.27 3.97 2.91
N THR A 216 20.78 3.16 3.84
CA THR A 216 20.98 1.72 3.67
C THR A 216 19.67 0.96 3.43
N LYS A 217 18.52 1.47 3.86
CA LYS A 217 17.23 0.86 3.52
C LYS A 217 17.10 0.66 2.01
N GLY A 218 17.19 1.75 1.25
CA GLY A 218 17.12 1.69 -0.19
C GLY A 218 18.25 0.87 -0.82
N GLN A 219 19.46 0.91 -0.28
CA GLN A 219 20.60 0.21 -0.86
C GLN A 219 20.43 -1.31 -0.91
N ARG A 220 19.81 -1.92 0.11
CA ARG A 220 19.60 -3.38 0.19
C ARG A 220 18.39 -3.86 -0.60
N ALA A 221 17.38 -3.03 -0.75
CA ALA A 221 16.18 -3.39 -1.47
C ALA A 221 16.43 -3.69 -2.97
N THR A 222 15.68 -4.62 -3.55
CA THR A 222 15.55 -4.81 -5.00
C THR A 222 14.98 -3.55 -5.62
N GLY A 223 13.94 -3.00 -5.01
CA GLY A 223 13.35 -1.75 -5.44
C GLY A 223 12.76 -0.93 -4.30
N VAL A 224 12.53 0.35 -4.60
CA VAL A 224 11.89 1.31 -3.69
C VAL A 224 10.77 2.01 -4.45
N ILE A 225 9.58 1.96 -3.88
CA ILE A 225 8.41 2.72 -4.35
C ILE A 225 8.10 3.78 -3.30
N THR A 226 7.84 5.00 -3.72
CA THR A 226 7.37 6.06 -2.81
C THR A 226 5.98 6.52 -3.22
N ILE A 227 5.13 6.77 -2.22
CA ILE A 227 3.74 7.20 -2.39
C ILE A 227 3.56 8.50 -1.63
N ALA A 228 3.14 9.55 -2.34
CA ALA A 228 2.84 10.83 -1.75
C ALA A 228 1.44 11.29 -2.16
N LYS A 229 0.53 11.37 -1.19
CA LYS A 229 -0.79 11.97 -1.37
C LYS A 229 -0.67 13.46 -1.10
N HIS A 230 -1.20 14.26 -2.00
CA HIS A 230 -1.22 15.71 -1.83
C HIS A 230 -2.66 16.21 -1.82
N ASP A 231 -3.04 16.78 -0.70
CA ASP A 231 -4.27 17.56 -0.60
C ASP A 231 -3.94 19.00 -1.02
N TYR A 232 -4.30 19.33 -2.24
CA TYR A 232 -4.11 20.70 -2.77
C TYR A 232 -5.15 21.70 -2.25
N GLY A 233 -5.90 21.36 -1.22
CA GLY A 233 -6.91 22.25 -0.65
C GLY A 233 -8.10 22.52 -1.58
N TYR A 234 -8.32 21.67 -2.58
CA TYR A 234 -9.46 21.78 -3.50
C TYR A 234 -10.74 21.18 -2.89
N TYR A 235 -10.95 21.43 -1.62
CA TYR A 235 -12.23 21.16 -0.99
C TYR A 235 -13.22 22.24 -1.43
N ARG A 236 -14.18 21.90 -2.30
CA ARG A 236 -15.34 22.71 -2.54
C ARG A 236 -16.44 22.26 -1.58
N PRO A 237 -16.79 23.07 -0.56
CA PRO A 237 -17.75 22.67 0.49
C PRO A 237 -19.15 22.34 -0.03
N ASN A 238 -19.48 22.70 -1.25
CA ASN A 238 -20.81 22.55 -1.85
C ASN A 238 -20.97 21.30 -2.72
N LEU A 239 -19.94 20.46 -2.87
CA LEU A 239 -20.04 19.24 -3.65
C LEU A 239 -20.19 18.03 -2.73
N LYS A 240 -21.28 17.28 -2.92
CA LYS A 240 -21.63 16.07 -2.15
C LYS A 240 -20.60 14.92 -2.28
N HIS A 241 -19.57 15.04 -3.12
CA HIS A 241 -18.61 14.00 -3.40
C HIS A 241 -17.20 14.43 -2.98
N LYS A 242 -16.56 13.62 -2.14
CA LYS A 242 -15.12 13.73 -1.87
C LYS A 242 -14.39 13.45 -3.17
N PHE A 243 -13.59 14.42 -3.63
CA PHE A 243 -12.72 14.20 -4.80
C PHE A 243 -11.64 13.17 -4.48
N ALA A 244 -11.33 12.36 -5.45
CA ALA A 244 -10.16 11.52 -5.40
C ALA A 244 -8.90 12.39 -5.22
N LEU A 245 -8.05 12.02 -4.30
CA LEU A 245 -6.82 12.76 -4.00
C LEU A 245 -5.75 12.44 -5.05
N PRO A 246 -5.11 13.44 -5.66
CA PRO A 246 -3.95 13.20 -6.50
C PRO A 246 -2.86 12.56 -5.65
N THR A 247 -2.36 11.43 -6.13
CA THR A 247 -1.37 10.62 -5.45
C THR A 247 -0.24 10.36 -6.43
N TYR A 248 0.96 10.71 -6.03
CA TYR A 248 2.17 10.46 -6.81
C TYR A 248 2.78 9.14 -6.37
N ILE A 249 3.02 8.27 -7.34
CA ILE A 249 3.70 6.99 -7.14
C ILE A 249 4.99 7.05 -7.95
N ARG A 250 6.12 6.91 -7.25
CA ARG A 250 7.44 6.87 -7.88
C ARG A 250 8.08 5.50 -7.66
N ILE A 251 8.55 4.90 -8.73
CA ILE A 251 9.54 3.82 -8.67
C ILE A 251 10.89 4.51 -8.53
N ALA A 252 11.28 4.78 -7.27
CA ALA A 252 12.49 5.55 -6.95
C ALA A 252 13.76 4.74 -7.18
N LYS A 253 13.67 3.42 -7.06
CA LYS A 253 14.73 2.46 -7.35
C LYS A 253 14.13 1.20 -7.94
N ASN A 254 14.80 0.65 -8.93
CA ASN A 254 14.55 -0.69 -9.48
C ASN A 254 15.89 -1.25 -9.98
N ARG A 255 16.38 -2.35 -9.41
CA ARG A 255 17.64 -2.97 -9.84
C ARG A 255 17.54 -3.58 -11.21
N ASP A 256 16.38 -4.15 -11.53
CA ASP A 256 16.21 -5.00 -12.70
C ASP A 256 15.43 -4.30 -13.82
N GLY A 257 15.15 -2.99 -13.68
CA GLY A 257 14.36 -2.31 -14.70
C GLY A 257 14.30 -0.79 -14.54
N ALA A 258 13.30 -0.22 -15.18
CA ALA A 258 13.11 1.23 -15.24
C ALA A 258 12.62 1.83 -13.94
N THR A 259 13.03 3.06 -13.67
CA THR A 259 12.45 3.95 -12.67
C THR A 259 11.46 4.90 -13.35
N GLY A 260 10.63 5.58 -12.57
CA GLY A 260 9.69 6.55 -13.12
C GLY A 260 8.74 7.08 -12.07
N CYS A 261 7.89 8.01 -12.47
CA CYS A 261 6.87 8.58 -11.61
C CYS A 261 5.57 8.74 -12.37
N ALA A 262 4.46 8.50 -11.69
CA ALA A 262 3.13 8.76 -12.20
C ALA A 262 2.29 9.47 -11.15
N VAL A 263 1.35 10.29 -11.62
CA VAL A 263 0.22 10.74 -10.81
C VAL A 263 -0.97 9.85 -11.13
N CYS A 264 -1.61 9.38 -10.11
CA CYS A 264 -2.91 8.72 -10.16
C CYS A 264 -3.85 9.35 -9.15
N PHE A 265 -5.11 8.97 -9.16
CA PHE A 265 -6.07 9.46 -8.19
C PHE A 265 -6.44 8.33 -7.25
N PHE A 266 -6.41 8.63 -5.97
CA PHE A 266 -6.83 7.70 -4.92
C PHE A 266 -8.21 8.13 -4.40
N GLU A 267 -9.19 7.24 -4.52
CA GLU A 267 -10.55 7.48 -4.05
C GLU A 267 -10.94 6.38 -3.05
N SER A 268 -11.26 6.79 -1.84
CA SER A 268 -11.63 5.91 -0.73
C SER A 268 -10.59 4.82 -0.44
N ASP A 269 -10.51 3.76 -1.24
CA ASP A 269 -9.68 2.58 -0.94
C ASP A 269 -8.95 2.04 -2.17
N ARG A 270 -9.05 2.69 -3.31
CA ARG A 270 -8.46 2.22 -4.57
C ARG A 270 -7.78 3.33 -5.35
N TYR A 271 -6.85 2.94 -6.18
CA TYR A 271 -6.30 3.78 -7.22
C TYR A 271 -7.19 3.68 -8.46
N LEU A 272 -7.45 4.82 -9.09
CA LEU A 272 -8.25 4.90 -10.31
C LEU A 272 -7.31 4.68 -11.51
N ASP A 273 -7.27 3.46 -12.02
CA ASP A 273 -6.34 3.06 -13.10
C ASP A 273 -6.57 3.82 -14.40
N GLU A 274 -7.81 4.23 -14.67
CA GLU A 274 -8.18 5.03 -15.82
C GLU A 274 -7.65 6.47 -15.79
N MET A 275 -7.13 6.91 -14.65
CA MET A 275 -6.67 8.28 -14.41
C MET A 275 -5.17 8.37 -14.13
N ILE A 276 -4.39 7.42 -14.62
CA ILE A 276 -2.94 7.39 -14.42
C ILE A 276 -2.26 8.21 -15.52
N THR A 277 -1.35 9.09 -15.11
CA THR A 277 -0.53 9.90 -16.04
C THR A 277 0.93 9.88 -15.59
N GLU A 278 1.83 9.46 -16.48
CA GLU A 278 3.27 9.54 -16.22
C GLU A 278 3.72 11.00 -16.15
N VAL A 279 4.61 11.27 -15.21
CA VAL A 279 5.20 12.59 -14.99
C VAL A 279 6.71 12.47 -14.91
N SER A 280 7.43 13.56 -15.23
CA SER A 280 8.87 13.63 -15.04
C SER A 280 9.17 14.41 -13.77
N CYS A 281 10.07 13.89 -12.95
CA CYS A 281 10.58 14.60 -11.79
C CYS A 281 12.12 14.65 -11.82
N ASP A 282 12.69 15.67 -11.20
CA ASP A 282 14.12 15.75 -11.00
C ASP A 282 14.62 14.76 -9.92
N LYS A 283 15.93 14.80 -9.64
CA LYS A 283 16.53 13.93 -8.61
C LYS A 283 15.97 14.21 -7.22
N GLN A 284 15.56 15.45 -6.97
CA GLN A 284 14.96 15.89 -5.70
C GLN A 284 13.47 15.52 -5.60
N GLY A 285 12.84 15.03 -6.67
CA GLY A 285 11.42 14.64 -6.68
C GLY A 285 10.46 15.80 -6.97
N VAL A 286 10.97 16.91 -7.47
CA VAL A 286 10.13 18.03 -7.94
C VAL A 286 9.70 17.72 -9.38
N ILE A 287 8.40 17.92 -9.68
CA ILE A 287 7.86 17.70 -11.02
C ILE A 287 8.42 18.75 -11.98
N VAL A 288 9.11 18.28 -13.03
CA VAL A 288 9.70 19.13 -14.08
C VAL A 288 9.01 18.99 -15.43
N GLY A 289 8.16 17.97 -15.58
CA GLY A 289 7.40 17.76 -16.83
C GLY A 289 6.23 16.81 -16.64
N GLY A 290 5.29 16.83 -17.59
CA GLY A 290 4.04 16.07 -17.52
C GLY A 290 2.88 16.93 -17.05
N VAL A 291 2.05 16.41 -16.12
CA VAL A 291 0.85 17.12 -15.66
C VAL A 291 1.18 18.14 -14.59
N THR A 292 0.95 19.43 -14.90
CA THR A 292 1.06 20.51 -13.91
C THR A 292 -0.16 20.54 -12.99
N LYS A 293 -0.03 21.21 -11.84
CA LYS A 293 -1.13 21.44 -10.89
C LYS A 293 -2.41 21.95 -11.59
N ASP A 294 -2.26 22.92 -12.51
CA ASP A 294 -3.40 23.49 -13.25
C ASP A 294 -4.04 22.48 -14.21
N LYS A 295 -3.24 21.60 -14.83
CA LYS A 295 -3.77 20.52 -15.68
C LYS A 295 -4.54 19.48 -14.86
N LEU A 296 -4.05 19.14 -13.65
CA LEU A 296 -4.74 18.23 -12.74
C LEU A 296 -6.10 18.81 -12.29
N ILE A 297 -6.16 20.13 -12.05
CA ILE A 297 -7.42 20.83 -11.72
C ILE A 297 -8.38 20.75 -12.88
N LYS A 298 -7.93 21.10 -14.08
CA LYS A 298 -8.76 21.06 -15.31
C LYS A 298 -9.25 19.65 -15.61
N PHE A 299 -8.42 18.65 -15.37
CA PHE A 299 -8.78 17.24 -15.55
C PHE A 299 -9.90 16.84 -14.58
N LYS A 300 -9.75 17.17 -13.28
CA LYS A 300 -10.79 16.93 -12.27
C LYS A 300 -12.12 17.60 -12.63
N LEU A 301 -12.09 18.85 -13.09
CA LEU A 301 -13.28 19.57 -13.47
C LEU A 301 -14.01 18.91 -14.66
N LYS A 302 -13.28 18.46 -15.67
CA LYS A 302 -13.85 17.73 -16.83
C LYS A 302 -14.50 16.41 -16.44
N GLU A 303 -13.84 15.62 -15.58
CA GLU A 303 -14.41 14.37 -15.10
C GLU A 303 -15.67 14.59 -14.25
N GLU A 304 -15.70 15.66 -13.51
CA GLU A 304 -16.87 16.05 -12.72
C GLU A 304 -18.04 16.46 -13.59
N GLU A 305 -17.80 17.28 -14.61
CA GLU A 305 -18.81 17.65 -15.61
C GLU A 305 -19.36 16.41 -16.32
N LYS A 306 -18.51 15.46 -16.68
CA LYS A 306 -18.93 14.19 -17.28
C LYS A 306 -19.81 13.37 -16.33
N ARG A 307 -19.45 13.24 -15.05
CA ARG A 307 -20.23 12.53 -14.04
C ARG A 307 -21.58 13.20 -13.75
N ILE A 308 -21.61 14.53 -13.69
CA ILE A 308 -22.85 15.30 -13.51
C ILE A 308 -23.78 15.04 -14.70
N ASN A 309 -23.25 15.07 -15.92
CA ASN A 309 -24.02 14.79 -17.12
C ASN A 309 -24.52 13.33 -17.14
N GLU A 310 -23.70 12.35 -16.76
CA GLU A 310 -24.09 10.94 -16.67
C GLU A 310 -25.17 10.70 -15.60
N CYS A 311 -25.14 11.42 -14.47
CA CYS A 311 -26.18 11.34 -13.45
C CYS A 311 -27.51 11.97 -13.93
N GLN A 312 -27.46 13.10 -14.63
CA GLN A 312 -28.66 13.76 -15.18
C GLN A 312 -29.39 12.90 -16.23
N TYR A 313 -28.68 12.01 -16.93
CA TYR A 313 -29.28 11.10 -17.91
C TYR A 313 -29.81 9.80 -17.30
N ARG A 314 -29.49 9.47 -16.04
CA ARG A 314 -30.03 8.27 -15.36
C ARG A 314 -31.39 8.49 -14.68
N ASP A 315 -31.75 9.74 -14.43
CA ASP A 315 -32.99 10.12 -13.75
C ASP A 315 -34.10 10.59 -14.71
N LEU A 316 -33.96 10.33 -16.01
CA LEU A 316 -35.04 10.55 -17.00
C LEU A 316 -35.81 9.24 -17.19
N PRO A 317 -37.18 9.30 -17.10
CA PRO A 317 -38.05 8.14 -17.12
C PRO A 317 -38.03 7.38 -18.44
#